data_e845adb5baea78630ab83257d9ded144
#
_entry.id   e845adb5baea78630ab83257d9ded144
#
_cell.length_a   1.000
_cell.length_b   1.000
_cell.length_c   1.000
_cell.angle_alpha   90.00
_cell.angle_beta   90.00
_cell.angle_gamma   90.00
#
_symmetry.space_group_name_H-M   'P 1'
#
loop_
_entity.id
_entity.type
_entity.pdbx_description
1 polymer ?
#
loop_
_entity_poly.entity_id
_entity_poly.type
_entity_poly.pdbx_seq_one_letter_code
_entity_poly.pdbx_strand_id
1 'polypeptide(L)'
;MSKLTRRGFTLGALAGVPVLAACGNGVGSPGAAKIDARVNATLDHMYANYPGTRSLANKSTGMLVMPVVTEGGFLVGGGYGRGALRIDNITVDYYSATKGSFGLQAGAQQFAHVLFFMTDGALETFRRSSGWAAGADIEYVFNDRGENLRAETTTSTAPVVAVIFGQAGLMAGVSLEGMKYTRIIP
;
A
#
# COMPACT_ATOMS: atom_id res chain seq x y z
N MET A 1 53.64 -28.05 -25.88
CA MET A 1 53.89 -27.20 -24.70
C MET A 1 53.90 -25.76 -25.15
N SER A 2 52.76 -25.07 -25.07
CA SER A 2 52.60 -23.68 -25.48
C SER A 2 52.89 -22.77 -24.31
N LYS A 3 53.86 -21.86 -24.51
CA LYS A 3 54.29 -20.90 -23.49
C LYS A 3 53.30 -19.73 -23.42
N LEU A 4 52.55 -19.61 -22.31
CA LEU A 4 51.70 -18.45 -21.99
C LEU A 4 52.60 -17.23 -21.72
N THR A 5 52.56 -16.26 -22.61
CA THR A 5 53.30 -15.02 -22.48
C THR A 5 52.58 -14.04 -21.56
N ARG A 6 53.33 -13.40 -20.66
CA ARG A 6 52.89 -12.43 -19.62
C ARG A 6 52.15 -11.20 -20.14
N ARG A 7 51.97 -11.03 -21.47
CA ARG A 7 51.31 -9.87 -22.09
C ARG A 7 49.80 -10.05 -22.34
N GLY A 8 49.23 -11.25 -22.09
CA GLY A 8 47.81 -11.53 -22.28
C GLY A 8 46.94 -11.26 -21.05
N PHE A 9 47.50 -10.89 -19.91
CA PHE A 9 46.74 -10.77 -18.65
C PHE A 9 46.18 -9.37 -18.33
N THR A 10 46.54 -8.35 -19.10
CA THR A 10 46.16 -6.97 -18.79
C THR A 10 44.99 -6.41 -19.60
N LEU A 11 44.36 -7.20 -20.51
CA LEU A 11 43.23 -6.75 -21.31
C LEU A 11 41.86 -7.34 -20.89
N GLY A 12 41.82 -8.12 -19.83
CA GLY A 12 40.58 -8.79 -19.36
C GLY A 12 39.87 -8.12 -18.17
N ALA A 13 40.39 -7.00 -17.64
CA ALA A 13 39.92 -6.44 -16.36
C ALA A 13 39.03 -5.21 -16.48
N LEU A 14 38.47 -4.89 -17.64
CA LEU A 14 37.67 -3.67 -17.86
C LEU A 14 36.21 -3.91 -18.24
N ALA A 15 35.67 -5.10 -18.02
CA ALA A 15 34.26 -5.40 -18.34
C ALA A 15 33.52 -5.93 -17.10
N GLY A 16 33.19 -5.03 -16.16
CA GLY A 16 32.40 -5.44 -15.02
C GLY A 16 32.24 -4.30 -14.00
N VAL A 17 31.76 -3.14 -14.48
CA VAL A 17 31.14 -2.19 -13.55
C VAL A 17 29.73 -2.74 -13.32
N PRO A 18 29.40 -3.30 -12.13
CA PRO A 18 28.01 -3.54 -11.81
C PRO A 18 27.34 -2.17 -11.75
N VAL A 19 26.48 -1.87 -12.71
CA VAL A 19 25.49 -0.81 -12.58
C VAL A 19 24.63 -1.25 -11.43
N LEU A 20 24.99 -0.82 -10.21
CA LEU A 20 24.07 -0.82 -9.08
C LEU A 20 22.94 0.09 -9.51
N ALA A 21 21.87 -0.53 -10.02
CA ALA A 21 20.59 0.13 -10.17
C ALA A 21 20.20 0.59 -8.76
N ALA A 22 20.52 1.84 -8.42
CA ALA A 22 20.07 2.47 -7.21
C ALA A 22 18.55 2.33 -7.20
N CYS A 23 18.02 1.56 -6.25
CA CYS A 23 16.60 1.54 -5.98
C CYS A 23 16.21 2.99 -5.74
N GLY A 24 15.56 3.61 -6.73
CA GLY A 24 15.26 5.04 -6.73
C GLY A 24 14.19 5.37 -5.69
N ASN A 25 14.61 5.45 -4.42
CA ASN A 25 13.83 5.98 -3.31
C ASN A 25 14.57 7.22 -2.82
N GLY A 26 13.86 8.32 -2.69
CA GLY A 26 14.38 9.56 -2.15
C GLY A 26 13.95 10.79 -2.93
N VAL A 27 14.32 11.96 -2.45
CA VAL A 27 13.96 13.25 -3.05
C VAL A 27 14.46 13.32 -4.49
N GLY A 28 13.55 13.58 -5.44
CA GLY A 28 13.84 13.63 -6.88
C GLY A 28 13.80 12.28 -7.60
N SER A 29 13.45 11.18 -6.90
CA SER A 29 13.25 9.87 -7.54
C SER A 29 11.91 9.81 -8.29
N PRO A 30 11.73 8.87 -9.26
CA PRO A 30 10.42 8.64 -9.89
C PRO A 30 9.44 7.90 -8.97
N GLY A 31 9.79 7.66 -7.70
CA GLY A 31 9.00 6.88 -6.74
C GLY A 31 7.64 7.49 -6.49
N ALA A 32 7.58 8.80 -6.24
CA ALA A 32 6.34 9.55 -6.04
C ALA A 32 5.37 9.41 -7.23
N ALA A 33 5.83 9.68 -8.43
CA ALA A 33 5.01 9.59 -9.64
C ALA A 33 4.48 8.17 -9.89
N LYS A 34 5.27 7.14 -9.57
CA LYS A 34 4.83 5.73 -9.67
C LYS A 34 3.75 5.39 -8.66
N ILE A 35 3.86 5.90 -7.43
CA ILE A 35 2.81 5.70 -6.41
C ILE A 35 1.55 6.42 -6.84
N ASP A 36 1.63 7.68 -7.26
CA ASP A 36 0.48 8.48 -7.68
C ASP A 36 -0.26 7.85 -8.87
N ALA A 37 0.45 7.35 -9.86
CA ALA A 37 -0.16 6.65 -11.01
C ALA A 37 -0.97 5.42 -10.56
N ARG A 38 -0.42 4.62 -9.63
CA ARG A 38 -1.12 3.46 -9.06
C ARG A 38 -2.31 3.87 -8.20
N VAL A 39 -2.17 4.92 -7.38
CA VAL A 39 -3.24 5.48 -6.56
C VAL A 39 -4.41 5.92 -7.45
N ASN A 40 -4.15 6.66 -8.53
CA ASN A 40 -5.18 7.09 -9.47
C ASN A 40 -5.90 5.89 -10.10
N ALA A 41 -5.16 4.92 -10.64
CA ALA A 41 -5.76 3.71 -11.23
C ALA A 41 -6.59 2.92 -10.21
N THR A 42 -6.16 2.87 -8.95
CA THR A 42 -6.88 2.19 -7.86
C THR A 42 -8.19 2.91 -7.52
N LEU A 43 -8.17 4.23 -7.44
CA LEU A 43 -9.37 5.04 -7.22
C LEU A 43 -10.36 4.93 -8.39
N ASP A 44 -9.88 4.97 -9.62
CA ASP A 44 -10.70 4.79 -10.81
C ASP A 44 -11.39 3.42 -10.80
N HIS A 45 -10.62 2.35 -10.51
CA HIS A 45 -11.15 1.00 -10.37
C HIS A 45 -12.18 0.90 -9.24
N MET A 46 -11.88 1.45 -8.06
CA MET A 46 -12.79 1.46 -6.91
C MET A 46 -14.09 2.17 -7.24
N TYR A 47 -14.03 3.36 -7.82
CA TYR A 47 -15.24 4.14 -8.15
C TYR A 47 -16.08 3.54 -9.28
N ALA A 48 -15.45 2.79 -10.19
CA ALA A 48 -16.16 2.12 -11.28
C ALA A 48 -16.90 0.87 -10.78
N ASN A 49 -16.28 0.10 -9.88
CA ASN A 49 -16.83 -1.20 -9.44
C ASN A 49 -17.61 -1.09 -8.13
N TYR A 50 -17.36 -0.05 -7.32
CA TYR A 50 -17.97 0.15 -6.01
C TYR A 50 -18.52 1.58 -5.88
N PRO A 51 -19.59 1.94 -6.58
CA PRO A 51 -20.06 3.33 -6.71
C PRO A 51 -20.42 4.00 -5.37
N GLY A 52 -20.81 3.25 -4.35
CA GLY A 52 -21.03 3.75 -2.98
C GLY A 52 -19.81 4.40 -2.34
N THR A 53 -18.60 4.03 -2.78
CA THR A 53 -17.34 4.62 -2.26
C THR A 53 -17.17 6.10 -2.62
N ARG A 54 -17.83 6.58 -3.67
CA ARG A 54 -17.84 8.03 -3.99
C ARG A 54 -18.52 8.85 -2.89
N SER A 55 -19.59 8.30 -2.28
CA SER A 55 -20.23 8.97 -1.15
C SER A 55 -19.32 9.03 0.07
N LEU A 56 -18.56 7.97 0.36
CA LEU A 56 -17.54 7.98 1.42
C LEU A 56 -16.45 9.02 1.13
N ALA A 57 -15.93 9.05 -0.09
CA ALA A 57 -14.90 10.01 -0.49
C ALA A 57 -15.39 11.47 -0.32
N ASN A 58 -16.62 11.76 -0.72
CA ASN A 58 -17.18 13.12 -0.62
C ASN A 58 -17.44 13.55 0.83
N LYS A 59 -17.62 12.62 1.75
CA LYS A 59 -17.87 12.89 3.18
C LYS A 59 -16.58 12.89 4.01
N SER A 60 -15.51 12.27 3.51
CA SER A 60 -14.25 12.16 4.23
C SER A 60 -13.44 13.43 4.15
N THR A 61 -12.70 13.75 5.21
CA THR A 61 -11.73 14.86 5.25
C THR A 61 -10.40 14.51 4.57
N GLY A 62 -10.17 13.22 4.30
CA GLY A 62 -9.02 12.72 3.58
C GLY A 62 -9.08 11.21 3.43
N MET A 63 -8.26 10.67 2.54
CA MET A 63 -8.18 9.23 2.30
C MET A 63 -6.75 8.75 2.11
N LEU A 64 -6.39 7.65 2.76
CA LEU A 64 -5.15 6.93 2.51
C LEU A 64 -5.43 5.80 1.52
N VAL A 65 -4.80 5.87 0.35
CA VAL A 65 -4.96 4.86 -0.71
C VAL A 65 -3.73 3.97 -0.77
N MET A 66 -3.93 2.68 -0.58
CA MET A 66 -2.89 1.65 -0.69
C MET A 66 -3.19 0.76 -1.91
N PRO A 67 -2.59 1.04 -3.07
CA PRO A 67 -2.92 0.37 -4.34
C PRO A 67 -2.66 -1.13 -4.34
N VAL A 68 -1.57 -1.55 -3.73
CA VAL A 68 -1.18 -2.95 -3.62
C VAL A 68 -0.50 -3.16 -2.28
N VAL A 69 -1.05 -4.04 -1.48
CA VAL A 69 -0.39 -4.64 -0.33
C VAL A 69 -0.19 -6.11 -0.65
N THR A 70 1.03 -6.57 -0.53
CA THR A 70 1.39 -7.98 -0.68
C THR A 70 1.65 -8.55 0.70
N GLU A 71 0.91 -9.57 1.07
CA GLU A 71 1.14 -10.36 2.28
C GLU A 71 1.59 -11.76 1.89
N GLY A 72 2.50 -12.33 2.66
CA GLY A 72 2.95 -13.69 2.45
C GLY A 72 3.74 -14.22 3.61
N GLY A 73 3.81 -15.54 3.73
CA GLY A 73 4.58 -16.22 4.77
C GLY A 73 4.28 -17.71 4.91
N PHE A 74 5.11 -18.36 5.70
CA PHE A 74 4.94 -19.72 6.18
C PHE A 74 5.43 -19.76 7.62
N LEU A 75 4.54 -20.04 8.59
CA LEU A 75 4.76 -19.96 10.05
C LEU A 75 5.04 -18.54 10.55
N VAL A 76 5.87 -17.78 9.86
CA VAL A 76 6.13 -16.36 10.06
C VAL A 76 5.92 -15.67 8.74
N GLY A 77 5.17 -14.58 8.73
CA GLY A 77 4.82 -13.85 7.53
C GLY A 77 4.88 -12.35 7.74
N GLY A 78 4.66 -11.63 6.66
CA GLY A 78 4.56 -10.19 6.70
C GLY A 78 3.83 -9.63 5.50
N GLY A 79 3.41 -8.37 5.65
CA GLY A 79 2.78 -7.59 4.59
C GLY A 79 3.54 -6.30 4.34
N TYR A 80 3.57 -5.86 3.09
CA TYR A 80 4.15 -4.60 2.68
C TYR A 80 3.39 -3.97 1.51
N GLY A 81 3.18 -2.67 1.61
CA GLY A 81 2.64 -1.85 0.52
C GLY A 81 3.12 -0.41 0.62
N ARG A 82 2.93 0.35 -0.48
CA ARG A 82 3.15 1.80 -0.51
C ARG A 82 1.94 2.48 -1.14
N GLY A 83 1.60 3.65 -0.59
CA GLY A 83 0.46 4.42 -1.05
C GLY A 83 0.60 5.90 -0.74
N ALA A 84 -0.48 6.65 -0.94
CA ALA A 84 -0.52 8.08 -0.74
C ALA A 84 -1.75 8.52 0.05
N LEU A 85 -1.54 9.53 0.90
CA LEU A 85 -2.61 10.27 1.55
C LEU A 85 -3.10 11.38 0.61
N ARG A 86 -4.41 11.38 0.35
CA ARG A 86 -5.11 12.37 -0.46
C ARG A 86 -6.00 13.25 0.40
N ILE A 87 -5.92 14.56 0.21
CA ILE A 87 -6.84 15.57 0.74
C ILE A 87 -7.27 16.41 -0.47
N ASP A 88 -8.57 16.60 -0.66
CA ASP A 88 -9.12 17.31 -1.82
C ASP A 88 -8.56 16.83 -3.17
N ASN A 89 -8.39 15.52 -3.31
CA ASN A 89 -7.79 14.83 -4.47
C ASN A 89 -6.31 15.17 -4.75
N ILE A 90 -5.63 15.85 -3.82
CA ILE A 90 -4.21 16.18 -3.92
C ILE A 90 -3.41 15.23 -3.02
N THR A 91 -2.32 14.67 -3.53
CA THR A 91 -1.37 13.91 -2.69
C THR A 91 -0.63 14.86 -1.77
N VAL A 92 -0.77 14.66 -0.46
CA VAL A 92 -0.11 15.47 0.57
C VAL A 92 1.06 14.76 1.25
N ASP A 93 1.00 13.43 1.34
CA ASP A 93 2.04 12.61 1.97
C ASP A 93 2.05 11.21 1.34
N TYR A 94 3.17 10.49 1.47
CA TYR A 94 3.31 9.08 1.10
C TYR A 94 3.54 8.21 2.32
N TYR A 95 3.00 6.99 2.27
CA TYR A 95 3.06 6.04 3.39
C TYR A 95 3.45 4.64 2.91
N SER A 96 4.16 3.92 3.77
CA SER A 96 4.27 2.47 3.70
C SER A 96 3.29 1.84 4.67
N ALA A 97 2.69 0.72 4.28
CA ALA A 97 1.97 -0.19 5.15
C ALA A 97 2.85 -1.41 5.42
N THR A 98 2.99 -1.78 6.69
CA THR A 98 3.73 -2.97 7.11
C THR A 98 2.91 -3.76 8.11
N LYS A 99 2.97 -5.10 8.02
CA LYS A 99 2.30 -6.01 8.94
C LYS A 99 3.21 -7.19 9.24
N GLY A 100 3.30 -7.58 10.50
CA GLY A 100 3.88 -8.85 10.90
C GLY A 100 2.76 -9.85 11.18
N SER A 101 2.93 -11.08 10.79
CA SER A 101 2.00 -12.17 11.10
C SER A 101 2.73 -13.40 11.58
N PHE A 102 2.12 -14.08 12.56
CA PHE A 102 2.57 -15.38 13.07
C PHE A 102 1.39 -16.36 12.94
N GLY A 103 1.63 -17.53 12.40
CA GLY A 103 0.58 -18.55 12.30
C GLY A 103 0.87 -19.62 11.23
N LEU A 104 0.06 -20.68 11.25
CA LEU A 104 0.16 -21.80 10.32
C LEU A 104 -0.39 -21.51 8.91
N GLN A 105 -0.51 -20.23 8.55
CA GLN A 105 -0.99 -19.83 7.24
C GLN A 105 0.19 -19.84 6.25
N ALA A 106 0.10 -20.70 5.25
CA ALA A 106 1.03 -20.71 4.13
C ALA A 106 0.34 -20.09 2.92
N GLY A 107 1.01 -19.12 2.28
CA GLY A 107 0.49 -18.53 1.06
C GLY A 107 0.96 -17.11 0.84
N ALA A 108 0.49 -16.55 -0.26
CA ALA A 108 0.66 -15.15 -0.61
C ALA A 108 -0.66 -14.59 -1.10
N GLN A 109 -0.94 -13.35 -0.77
CA GLN A 109 -2.10 -12.60 -1.27
C GLN A 109 -1.74 -11.17 -1.58
N GLN A 110 -2.53 -10.58 -2.46
CA GLN A 110 -2.46 -9.16 -2.77
C GLN A 110 -3.84 -8.55 -2.67
N PHE A 111 -3.93 -7.35 -2.16
CA PHE A 111 -5.16 -6.57 -2.07
C PHE A 111 -4.88 -5.08 -2.12
N ALA A 112 -5.90 -4.32 -2.46
CA ALA A 112 -5.93 -2.88 -2.31
C ALA A 112 -6.83 -2.51 -1.12
N HIS A 113 -6.53 -1.39 -0.48
CA HIS A 113 -7.46 -0.81 0.49
C HIS A 113 -7.38 0.71 0.52
N VAL A 114 -8.48 1.33 0.95
CA VAL A 114 -8.59 2.76 1.17
C VAL A 114 -9.13 2.99 2.57
N LEU A 115 -8.43 3.82 3.35
CA LEU A 115 -8.91 4.33 4.63
C LEU A 115 -9.51 5.71 4.40
N PHE A 116 -10.78 5.87 4.68
CA PHE A 116 -11.49 7.15 4.66
C PHE A 116 -11.51 7.73 6.08
N PHE A 117 -10.90 8.88 6.27
CA PHE A 117 -10.93 9.62 7.53
C PHE A 117 -12.18 10.49 7.54
N MET A 118 -13.16 10.10 8.36
CA MET A 118 -14.48 10.74 8.38
C MET A 118 -14.52 12.01 9.23
N THR A 119 -13.48 12.27 10.01
CA THR A 119 -13.37 13.45 10.88
C THR A 119 -11.95 14.06 10.79
N ASP A 120 -11.85 15.38 10.96
CA ASP A 120 -10.57 16.09 11.01
C ASP A 120 -9.67 15.55 12.13
N GLY A 121 -10.24 15.22 13.28
CA GLY A 121 -9.49 14.66 14.42
C GLY A 121 -8.85 13.31 14.10
N ALA A 122 -9.54 12.44 13.34
CA ALA A 122 -8.99 11.16 12.91
C ALA A 122 -7.84 11.37 11.92
N LEU A 123 -8.02 12.24 10.94
CA LEU A 123 -6.99 12.58 9.97
C LEU A 123 -5.76 13.20 10.64
N GLU A 124 -5.97 14.12 11.57
CA GLU A 124 -4.89 14.79 12.31
C GLU A 124 -4.11 13.80 13.18
N THR A 125 -4.81 12.91 13.91
CA THR A 125 -4.20 11.85 14.72
C THR A 125 -3.35 10.93 13.85
N PHE A 126 -3.86 10.52 12.68
CA PHE A 126 -3.12 9.73 11.71
C PHE A 126 -1.84 10.45 11.25
N ARG A 127 -1.94 11.71 10.84
CA ARG A 127 -0.82 12.48 10.29
C ARG A 127 0.26 12.81 11.32
N ARG A 128 -0.10 12.99 12.59
CA ARG A 128 0.86 13.27 13.69
C ARG A 128 1.58 12.03 14.19
N SER A 129 1.02 10.85 13.93
CA SER A 129 1.63 9.60 14.37
C SER A 129 2.91 9.30 13.59
N SER A 130 3.98 8.92 14.28
CA SER A 130 5.21 8.39 13.67
C SER A 130 5.03 6.97 13.11
N GLY A 131 3.90 6.33 13.39
CA GLY A 131 3.50 5.01 12.91
C GLY A 131 2.12 4.67 13.46
N TRP A 132 1.10 5.00 12.68
CA TRP A 132 -0.29 4.71 13.05
C TRP A 132 -0.61 3.24 12.79
N ALA A 133 -1.24 2.57 13.74
CA ALA A 133 -1.65 1.18 13.61
C ALA A 133 -3.16 1.07 13.45
N ALA A 134 -3.59 0.24 12.51
CA ALA A 134 -4.99 -0.11 12.35
C ALA A 134 -5.47 -0.89 13.60
N GLY A 135 -6.49 -0.40 14.26
CA GLY A 135 -7.06 -0.94 15.51
C GLY A 135 -8.57 -1.05 15.47
N ALA A 136 -9.16 -1.15 16.64
CA ALA A 136 -10.61 -1.37 16.84
C ALA A 136 -11.50 -0.18 16.41
N ASP A 137 -10.92 1.01 16.22
CA ASP A 137 -11.66 2.23 15.85
C ASP A 137 -11.97 2.33 14.35
N ILE A 138 -11.65 1.28 13.59
CA ILE A 138 -11.86 1.21 12.14
C ILE A 138 -13.09 0.36 11.85
N GLU A 139 -14.04 0.93 11.13
CA GLU A 139 -15.11 0.15 10.52
C GLU A 139 -14.63 -0.44 9.19
N TYR A 140 -14.72 -1.76 9.06
CA TYR A 140 -14.28 -2.48 7.87
C TYR A 140 -15.46 -2.74 6.93
N VAL A 141 -15.30 -2.35 5.68
CA VAL A 141 -16.20 -2.71 4.58
C VAL A 141 -15.46 -3.65 3.64
N PHE A 142 -15.85 -4.92 3.65
CA PHE A 142 -15.34 -5.90 2.70
C PHE A 142 -16.19 -5.91 1.46
N ASN A 143 -15.59 -5.80 0.28
CA ASN A 143 -16.30 -5.88 -0.96
C ASN A 143 -15.60 -6.85 -1.93
N ASP A 144 -15.80 -8.15 -1.70
CA ASP A 144 -15.24 -9.23 -2.54
C ASP A 144 -16.21 -9.68 -3.65
N ARG A 145 -17.47 -9.27 -3.66
CA ARG A 145 -18.50 -9.82 -4.55
C ARG A 145 -19.46 -8.82 -5.19
N GLY A 146 -19.09 -7.54 -5.29
CA GLY A 146 -19.97 -6.56 -5.95
C GLY A 146 -21.28 -6.29 -5.20
N GLU A 147 -21.42 -6.73 -3.97
CA GLU A 147 -22.55 -6.32 -3.15
C GLU A 147 -22.46 -4.82 -2.92
N ASN A 148 -23.52 -4.12 -3.27
CA ASN A 148 -23.63 -2.68 -3.08
C ASN A 148 -23.23 -2.38 -1.64
N LEU A 149 -22.23 -1.47 -1.48
CA LEU A 149 -22.00 -0.81 -0.21
C LEU A 149 -23.37 -0.29 0.23
N ARG A 150 -23.97 -0.95 1.22
CA ARG A 150 -25.33 -0.62 1.65
C ARG A 150 -25.31 0.83 2.14
N ALA A 151 -26.42 1.52 1.94
CA ALA A 151 -26.60 2.88 2.43
C ALA A 151 -26.31 3.01 3.95
N GLU A 152 -26.37 1.91 4.68
CA GLU A 152 -26.04 1.77 6.08
C GLU A 152 -24.57 2.10 6.40
N THR A 153 -23.62 1.73 5.51
CA THR A 153 -22.20 2.08 5.68
C THR A 153 -21.94 3.57 5.49
N THR A 154 -22.83 4.26 4.77
CA THR A 154 -22.72 5.72 4.59
C THR A 154 -23.22 6.51 5.80
N THR A 155 -23.85 5.86 6.77
CA THR A 155 -24.30 6.42 8.05
C THR A 155 -23.40 6.04 9.22
N SER A 156 -22.29 5.34 8.95
CA SER A 156 -21.31 5.00 9.98
C SER A 156 -20.84 6.26 10.72
N THR A 157 -20.82 6.16 12.05
CA THR A 157 -20.24 7.17 12.95
C THR A 157 -18.78 6.88 13.26
N ALA A 158 -18.21 5.84 12.67
CA ALA A 158 -16.81 5.48 12.87
C ALA A 158 -15.88 6.59 12.34
N PRO A 159 -14.85 6.97 13.10
CA PRO A 159 -13.92 8.02 12.68
C PRO A 159 -13.09 7.63 11.46
N VAL A 160 -12.92 6.33 11.21
CA VAL A 160 -12.21 5.79 10.04
C VAL A 160 -13.01 4.63 9.45
N VAL A 161 -13.23 4.67 8.14
CA VAL A 161 -13.86 3.59 7.37
C VAL A 161 -12.83 3.00 6.42
N ALA A 162 -12.63 1.67 6.45
CA ALA A 162 -11.72 0.95 5.58
C ALA A 162 -12.50 0.18 4.51
N VAL A 163 -12.17 0.39 3.26
CA VAL A 163 -12.67 -0.39 2.11
C VAL A 163 -11.55 -1.24 1.56
N ILE A 164 -11.74 -2.55 1.53
CA ILE A 164 -10.75 -3.52 1.04
C ILE A 164 -11.32 -4.20 -0.21
N PHE A 165 -10.53 -4.29 -1.27
CA PHE A 165 -10.97 -4.84 -2.56
C PHE A 165 -9.79 -5.38 -3.38
N GLY A 166 -10.08 -6.02 -4.52
CA GLY A 166 -9.06 -6.51 -5.45
C GLY A 166 -8.22 -7.64 -4.87
N GLN A 167 -8.84 -8.51 -4.07
CA GLN A 167 -8.14 -9.63 -3.45
C GLN A 167 -7.72 -10.68 -4.48
N ALA A 168 -6.45 -11.06 -4.46
CA ALA A 168 -5.90 -12.15 -5.25
C ALA A 168 -4.91 -12.95 -4.42
N GLY A 169 -4.94 -14.28 -4.53
CA GLY A 169 -4.05 -15.18 -3.82
C GLY A 169 -4.75 -16.33 -3.11
N LEU A 170 -3.98 -17.12 -2.37
CA LEU A 170 -4.43 -18.36 -1.74
C LEU A 170 -4.82 -18.21 -0.26
N MET A 171 -4.68 -17.04 0.33
CA MET A 171 -5.05 -16.80 1.73
C MET A 171 -6.52 -16.43 1.84
N ALA A 172 -7.21 -17.01 2.81
CA ALA A 172 -8.59 -16.68 3.13
C ALA A 172 -8.62 -15.57 4.21
N GLY A 173 -9.34 -14.49 3.89
CA GLY A 173 -9.60 -13.39 4.83
C GLY A 173 -8.46 -12.37 4.92
N VAL A 174 -8.75 -11.15 4.52
CA VAL A 174 -7.87 -10.00 4.67
C VAL A 174 -8.29 -9.24 5.93
N SER A 175 -7.34 -8.88 6.77
CA SER A 175 -7.54 -7.98 7.91
C SER A 175 -6.46 -6.93 7.92
N LEU A 176 -6.84 -5.68 8.16
CA LEU A 176 -5.88 -4.59 8.36
C LEU A 176 -5.42 -4.50 9.82
N GLU A 177 -6.01 -5.27 10.73
CA GLU A 177 -5.63 -5.26 12.14
C GLU A 177 -4.13 -5.53 12.32
N GLY A 178 -3.49 -4.68 13.12
CA GLY A 178 -2.04 -4.72 13.33
C GLY A 178 -1.20 -4.18 12.16
N MET A 179 -1.83 -3.69 11.08
CA MET A 179 -1.10 -3.02 10.01
C MET A 179 -0.63 -1.64 10.46
N LYS A 180 0.65 -1.38 10.32
CA LYS A 180 1.29 -0.12 10.69
C LYS A 180 1.56 0.73 9.46
N TYR A 181 1.12 1.97 9.49
CA TYR A 181 1.35 2.96 8.45
C TYR A 181 2.40 3.97 8.89
N THR A 182 3.44 4.10 8.09
CA THR A 182 4.57 5.00 8.40
C THR A 182 4.81 5.93 7.21
N ARG A 183 4.99 7.22 7.47
CA ARG A 183 5.31 8.20 6.42
C ARG A 183 6.66 7.89 5.79
N ILE A 184 6.75 8.01 4.48
CA ILE A 184 7.97 7.75 3.70
C ILE A 184 8.26 8.90 2.73
N ILE A 185 9.52 8.98 2.30
CA ILE A 185 9.96 9.76 1.13
C ILE A 185 10.18 8.73 0.01
N PRO A 186 9.33 8.70 -1.04
CA PRO A 186 9.37 7.69 -2.09
C PRO A 186 10.50 7.86 -3.09
#